data_ae44110bb1c2d1033bae792a9d9226b7
#
_entry.id   ae44110bb1c2d1033bae792a9d9226b7
#
_cell.length_a   1.000
_cell.length_b   1.000
_cell.length_c   1.000
_cell.angle_alpha   90.00
_cell.angle_beta   90.00
_cell.angle_gamma   90.00
#
_symmetry.space_group_name_H-M   'P 1'
#
loop_
_entity.id
_entity.type
_entity.pdbx_description
1 polymer ?
#
loop_
_entity_poly.entity_id
_entity_poly.type
_entity_poly.pdbx_seq_one_letter_code
_entity_poly.pdbx_strand_id
1 'polypeptide(L)'
;MIKYVYEIDYPLGEKRKYLEWVRSIADTLQAPVELTGLASYDNAFSASPQRVVEFTFESLEEAGRYFGRKEISRIFQSELPAHGSNIGVTVLALRSDYSKDAGGGQTPAGDDRP
;
A
#
# COMPACT_ATOMS: atom_id res chain seq x y z
N MET A 1 -13.42 5.53 -1.58
CA MET A 1 -12.19 4.81 -1.20
C MET A 1 -11.01 5.35 -1.98
N ILE A 2 -9.94 5.58 -1.26
CA ILE A 2 -8.68 6.09 -1.81
C ILE A 2 -7.59 5.07 -1.50
N LYS A 3 -6.72 4.83 -2.47
CA LYS A 3 -5.63 3.88 -2.30
C LYS A 3 -4.32 4.55 -2.67
N TYR A 4 -3.36 4.52 -1.75
CA TYR A 4 -1.98 4.94 -2.01
C TYR A 4 -1.18 3.69 -2.33
N VAL A 5 -0.63 3.63 -3.53
CA VAL A 5 0.13 2.49 -4.01
C VAL A 5 1.60 2.89 -4.10
N TYR A 6 2.42 2.29 -3.27
CA TYR A 6 3.86 2.51 -3.26
C TYR A 6 4.54 1.37 -4.01
N GLU A 7 5.40 1.74 -4.96
CA GLU A 7 6.25 0.80 -5.68
C GLU A 7 7.67 1.00 -5.20
N ILE A 8 8.33 -0.09 -4.79
CA ILE A 8 9.62 -0.01 -4.13
C ILE A 8 10.51 -1.13 -4.64
N ASP A 9 11.77 -0.80 -4.91
CA ASP A 9 12.79 -1.81 -5.15
C ASP A 9 13.67 -1.95 -3.92
N TYR A 10 14.20 -3.13 -3.71
CA TYR A 10 15.21 -3.33 -2.67
C TYR A 10 16.51 -2.68 -3.13
N PRO A 11 17.25 -2.04 -2.23
CA PRO A 11 18.60 -1.61 -2.56
C PRO A 11 19.43 -2.84 -2.93
N LEU A 12 20.33 -2.67 -3.89
CA LEU A 12 21.14 -3.77 -4.41
C LEU A 12 21.87 -4.49 -3.28
N GLY A 13 21.63 -5.81 -3.19
CA GLY A 13 22.27 -6.63 -2.17
C GLY A 13 21.74 -6.45 -0.76
N GLU A 14 20.66 -5.68 -0.56
CA GLU A 14 20.17 -5.33 0.78
C GLU A 14 18.72 -5.74 1.04
N LYS A 15 18.22 -6.73 0.34
CA LYS A 15 16.86 -7.22 0.54
C LYS A 15 16.58 -7.58 2.01
N ARG A 16 17.54 -8.24 2.65
CA ARG A 16 17.39 -8.65 4.05
C ARG A 16 17.22 -7.46 4.98
N LYS A 17 18.02 -6.43 4.80
CA LYS A 17 17.92 -5.21 5.60
C LYS A 17 16.58 -4.51 5.40
N TYR A 18 16.12 -4.48 4.16
CA TYR A 18 14.81 -3.91 3.85
C TYR A 18 13.70 -4.66 4.59
N LEU A 19 13.72 -5.99 4.55
CA LEU A 19 12.70 -6.81 5.21
C LEU A 19 12.73 -6.66 6.73
N GLU A 20 13.92 -6.55 7.32
CA GLU A 20 14.06 -6.30 8.75
C GLU A 20 13.48 -4.93 9.13
N TRP A 21 13.75 -3.91 8.33
CA TRP A 21 13.19 -2.59 8.56
C TRP A 21 11.66 -2.61 8.47
N VAL A 22 11.10 -3.24 7.46
CA VAL A 22 9.63 -3.36 7.29
C VAL A 22 9.00 -4.01 8.52
N ARG A 23 9.60 -5.07 9.04
CA ARG A 23 9.11 -5.71 10.26
C ARG A 23 9.11 -4.76 11.45
N SER A 24 10.10 -3.90 11.53
CA SER A 24 10.22 -2.96 12.65
C SER A 24 9.16 -1.86 12.63
N ILE A 25 8.58 -1.56 11.48
CA ILE A 25 7.60 -0.48 11.33
C ILE A 25 6.17 -0.97 11.11
N ALA A 26 5.97 -2.28 10.94
CA ALA A 26 4.68 -2.83 10.54
C ALA A 26 3.55 -2.45 11.50
N ASP A 27 3.77 -2.57 12.79
CA ASP A 27 2.76 -2.24 13.80
C ASP A 27 2.45 -0.75 13.80
N THR A 28 3.46 0.09 13.66
CA THR A 28 3.29 1.53 13.60
C THR A 28 2.45 1.94 12.40
N LEU A 29 2.68 1.31 11.25
CA LEU A 29 1.91 1.59 10.04
C LEU A 29 0.44 1.19 10.16
N GLN A 30 0.15 0.13 10.90
CA GLN A 30 -1.20 -0.41 11.01
C GLN A 30 -2.03 0.21 12.14
N ALA A 31 -1.38 0.87 13.09
CA ALA A 31 -2.05 1.36 14.29
C ALA A 31 -3.07 2.48 14.07
N PRO A 32 -2.82 3.49 13.20
CA PRO A 32 -3.75 4.62 13.07
C PRO A 32 -5.13 4.22 12.56
N VAL A 33 -6.14 4.82 13.15
CA VAL A 33 -7.54 4.50 12.83
C VAL A 33 -7.96 4.91 11.41
N GLU A 34 -7.25 5.86 10.82
CA GLU A 34 -7.55 6.32 9.46
C GLU A 34 -7.30 5.24 8.41
N LEU A 35 -6.39 4.33 8.68
CA LEU A 35 -6.05 3.27 7.74
C LEU A 35 -7.12 2.20 7.77
N THR A 36 -7.72 1.90 6.60
CA THR A 36 -8.72 0.85 6.50
C THR A 36 -8.17 -0.44 5.93
N GLY A 37 -7.03 -0.39 5.30
CA GLY A 37 -6.40 -1.59 4.76
C GLY A 37 -4.95 -1.35 4.41
N LEU A 38 -4.16 -2.41 4.54
CA LEU A 38 -2.74 -2.40 4.19
C LEU A 38 -2.42 -3.76 3.59
N ALA A 39 -1.95 -3.76 2.34
CA ALA A 39 -1.59 -4.98 1.64
C ALA A 39 -0.20 -4.82 1.02
N SER A 40 0.56 -5.88 1.04
CA SER A 40 1.91 -5.88 0.50
C SER A 40 2.04 -7.05 -0.48
N TYR A 41 2.62 -6.77 -1.62
CA TYR A 41 2.78 -7.76 -2.69
C TYR A 41 4.23 -7.84 -3.12
N ASP A 42 4.69 -9.05 -3.39
CA ASP A 42 5.94 -9.26 -4.11
C ASP A 42 5.64 -9.33 -5.60
N ASN A 43 6.55 -8.81 -6.42
CA ASN A 43 6.42 -9.01 -7.86
C ASN A 43 6.63 -10.49 -8.18
N ALA A 44 5.64 -11.12 -8.80
CA ALA A 44 5.66 -12.55 -9.07
C ALA A 44 6.79 -12.97 -10.02
N PHE A 45 7.29 -12.02 -10.82
CA PHE A 45 8.36 -12.29 -11.77
C PHE A 45 9.73 -11.79 -11.29
N SER A 46 9.80 -11.37 -10.04
CA SER A 46 11.03 -10.84 -9.43
C SER A 46 11.62 -9.65 -10.20
N ALA A 47 10.78 -8.91 -10.90
CA ALA A 47 11.17 -7.73 -11.65
C ALA A 47 10.85 -6.46 -10.85
N SER A 48 11.29 -5.32 -11.36
CA SER A 48 10.94 -4.03 -10.77
C SER A 48 9.51 -3.62 -11.21
N PRO A 49 8.67 -3.09 -10.31
CA PRO A 49 8.96 -2.92 -8.89
C PRO A 49 8.94 -4.26 -8.16
N GLN A 50 9.91 -4.47 -7.28
CA GLN A 50 10.02 -5.73 -6.55
C GLN A 50 8.95 -5.87 -5.47
N ARG A 51 8.49 -4.75 -4.95
CA ARG A 51 7.49 -4.70 -3.88
C ARG A 51 6.43 -3.65 -4.19
N VAL A 52 5.17 -3.99 -3.94
CA VAL A 52 4.06 -3.04 -4.06
C VAL A 52 3.31 -3.05 -2.74
N VAL A 53 3.10 -1.88 -2.15
CA VAL A 53 2.40 -1.74 -0.89
C VAL A 53 1.22 -0.81 -1.08
N GLU A 54 0.03 -1.26 -0.69
CA GLU A 54 -1.20 -0.51 -0.86
C GLU A 54 -1.79 -0.11 0.49
N PHE A 55 -1.99 1.18 0.66
CA PHE A 55 -2.63 1.77 1.84
C PHE A 55 -4.02 2.24 1.43
N THR A 56 -5.05 1.76 2.09
CA THR A 56 -6.42 2.08 1.75
C THR A 56 -7.05 2.99 2.80
N PHE A 57 -7.78 4.01 2.34
CA PHE A 57 -8.45 5.00 3.17
C PHE A 57 -9.85 5.26 2.64
N GLU A 58 -10.74 5.71 3.51
CA GLU A 58 -12.10 6.09 3.11
C GLU A 58 -12.11 7.31 2.21
N SER A 59 -11.23 8.27 2.47
CA SER A 59 -11.19 9.55 1.78
C SER A 59 -9.79 10.12 1.73
N LEU A 60 -9.59 11.12 0.88
CA LEU A 60 -8.34 11.89 0.86
C LEU A 60 -8.06 12.58 2.19
N GLU A 61 -9.12 13.02 2.87
CA GLU A 61 -8.98 13.65 4.19
C GLU A 61 -8.39 12.70 5.21
N GLU A 62 -8.90 11.47 5.26
CA GLU A 62 -8.38 10.46 6.15
C GLU A 62 -6.94 10.09 5.81
N ALA A 63 -6.63 9.98 4.53
CA ALA A 63 -5.25 9.73 4.08
C ALA A 63 -4.32 10.87 4.54
N GLY A 64 -4.77 12.11 4.40
CA GLY A 64 -4.00 13.26 4.86
C GLY A 64 -3.70 13.23 6.35
N ARG A 65 -4.69 12.83 7.16
CA ARG A 65 -4.48 12.69 8.60
C ARG A 65 -3.49 11.58 8.92
N TYR A 66 -3.58 10.46 8.21
CA TYR A 66 -2.68 9.33 8.39
C TYR A 66 -1.23 9.74 8.11
N PHE A 67 -0.97 10.26 6.91
CA PHE A 67 0.39 10.64 6.50
C PHE A 67 0.91 11.86 7.24
N GLY A 68 0.03 12.64 7.85
CA GLY A 68 0.39 13.79 8.68
C GLY A 68 0.77 13.43 10.10
N ARG A 69 0.52 12.20 10.55
CA ARG A 69 0.96 11.76 11.87
C ARG A 69 2.47 11.74 11.94
N LYS A 70 3.00 12.19 13.05
CA LYS A 70 4.45 12.36 13.20
C LYS A 70 5.23 11.08 12.95
N GLU A 71 4.78 9.98 13.53
CA GLU A 71 5.42 8.67 13.38
C GLU A 71 5.35 8.15 11.96
N ILE A 72 4.23 8.38 11.28
CA ILE A 72 4.03 7.95 9.89
C ILE A 72 4.86 8.83 8.95
N SER A 73 4.79 10.13 9.13
CA SER A 73 5.55 11.08 8.33
C SER A 73 7.05 10.79 8.37
N ARG A 74 7.57 10.47 9.56
CA ARG A 74 8.99 10.13 9.70
C ARG A 74 9.34 8.90 8.88
N ILE A 75 8.50 7.87 8.89
CA ILE A 75 8.74 6.65 8.12
C ILE A 75 8.87 6.98 6.63
N PHE A 76 7.91 7.72 6.08
CA PHE A 76 7.89 7.98 4.65
C PHE A 76 8.89 9.03 4.19
N GLN A 77 9.20 10.01 5.02
CA GLN A 77 10.11 11.09 4.64
C GLN A 77 11.58 10.78 4.92
N SER A 78 11.87 10.01 5.97
CA SER A 78 13.24 9.77 6.40
C SER A 78 13.68 8.31 6.24
N GLU A 79 12.84 7.37 6.65
CA GLU A 79 13.23 5.96 6.70
C GLU A 79 13.10 5.28 5.35
N LEU A 80 11.98 5.46 4.66
CA LEU A 80 11.77 4.83 3.37
C LEU A 80 12.85 5.18 2.35
N PRO A 81 13.25 6.45 2.17
CA PRO A 81 14.34 6.76 1.25
C PRO A 81 15.68 6.13 1.63
N ALA A 82 15.87 5.84 2.92
CA ALA A 82 17.11 5.21 3.40
C ALA A 82 17.13 3.71 3.16
N HIS A 83 15.96 3.06 3.10
CA HIS A 83 15.86 1.59 3.02
C HIS A 83 15.34 1.07 1.70
N GLY A 84 14.68 1.89 0.89
CA GLY A 84 14.16 1.50 -0.42
C GLY A 84 14.85 2.24 -1.54
N SER A 85 14.63 1.78 -2.78
CA SER A 85 15.11 2.49 -3.97
C SER A 85 14.02 2.48 -5.04
N ASN A 86 14.17 3.37 -6.04
CA ASN A 86 13.21 3.52 -7.14
C ASN A 86 11.77 3.66 -6.64
N ILE A 87 11.59 4.49 -5.63
CA ILE A 87 10.30 4.62 -4.94
C ILE A 87 9.35 5.45 -5.79
N GLY A 88 8.19 4.87 -6.09
CA GLY A 88 7.11 5.57 -6.75
C GLY A 88 5.84 5.50 -5.92
N VAL A 89 4.96 6.47 -6.09
CA VAL A 89 3.66 6.46 -5.45
C VAL A 89 2.59 6.88 -6.43
N THR A 90 1.48 6.16 -6.41
CA THR A 90 0.29 6.49 -7.20
C THR A 90 -0.91 6.54 -6.25
N VAL A 91 -1.73 7.57 -6.41
CA VAL A 91 -2.94 7.71 -5.60
C VAL A 91 -4.15 7.44 -6.49
N LEU A 92 -4.93 6.45 -6.10
CA LEU A 92 -6.06 5.97 -6.89
C LEU A 92 -7.36 6.21 -6.13
N ALA A 93 -8.36 6.68 -6.84
CA ALA A 93 -9.72 6.78 -6.31
C ALA A 93 -10.54 5.65 -6.92
N LEU A 94 -11.26 4.92 -6.08
CA LEU A 94 -12.12 3.86 -6.56
C LEU A 94 -13.23 4.44 -7.42
N ARG A 95 -13.35 3.92 -8.62
CA ARG A 95 -14.44 4.28 -9.52
C ARG A 95 -15.51 3.21 -9.56
N SER A 96 -15.09 1.96 -9.72
CA SER A 96 -16.00 0.82 -9.85
C SER A 96 -15.35 -0.41 -9.27
N ASP A 97 -16.14 -1.21 -8.59
CA ASP A 97 -15.66 -2.46 -8.00
C ASP A 97 -16.62 -3.58 -8.42
N TYR A 98 -16.10 -4.51 -9.19
CA TYR A 98 -16.85 -5.67 -9.68
C TYR A 98 -16.34 -6.97 -9.07
N SER A 99 -15.68 -6.88 -7.95
CA SER A 99 -15.14 -8.05 -7.27
C SER A 99 -16.26 -9.00 -6.89
N LYS A 100 -16.02 -10.29 -7.08
CA LYS A 100 -16.93 -11.32 -6.62
C LYS A 100 -16.68 -11.58 -5.15
N ASP A 101 -17.77 -11.87 -4.44
CA ASP A 101 -17.67 -12.22 -3.03
C ASP A 101 -16.91 -13.54 -2.86
N ALA A 102 -16.11 -13.59 -1.80
CA ALA A 102 -15.38 -14.80 -1.46
C ALA A 102 -16.30 -15.97 -1.17
N GLY A 103 -17.52 -15.71 -0.72
CA GLY A 103 -18.53 -16.74 -0.48
C GLY A 103 -19.22 -17.26 -1.72
N GLY A 104 -18.74 -16.91 -2.89
CA GLY A 104 -19.33 -17.37 -4.13
C GLY A 104 -20.55 -16.55 -4.54
N GLY A 105 -20.77 -15.46 -3.88
CA GLY A 105 -21.81 -14.54 -4.29
C GLY A 105 -21.56 -14.13 -5.72
N GLN A 106 -22.53 -14.37 -6.55
CA GLN A 106 -22.40 -14.06 -7.95
C GLN A 106 -22.97 -12.72 -8.26
N THR A 107 -22.23 -11.97 -9.01
CA THR A 107 -22.80 -10.82 -9.66
C THR A 107 -23.87 -11.33 -10.60
N PRO A 108 -25.07 -10.79 -10.56
CA PRO A 108 -26.11 -11.24 -11.46
C PRO A 108 -25.67 -11.15 -12.91
N ALA A 109 -26.07 -12.12 -13.69
CA ALA A 109 -25.85 -12.08 -15.11
C ALA A 109 -26.51 -10.80 -15.65
N GLY A 110 -25.87 -10.14 -16.54
CA GLY A 110 -26.37 -8.86 -17.01
C GLY A 110 -26.01 -7.69 -16.12
N ASP A 111 -25.19 -7.95 -15.15
CA ASP A 111 -24.63 -6.88 -14.35
C ASP A 111 -23.93 -5.88 -15.26
N ASP A 112 -24.29 -4.63 -15.10
CA ASP A 112 -23.79 -3.58 -15.98
C ASP A 112 -22.39 -3.18 -15.58
N ARG A 113 -21.48 -3.37 -16.47
CA ARG A 113 -20.13 -2.91 -16.27
C ARG A 113 -19.88 -1.73 -17.18
N PRO A 114 -19.16 -0.74 -16.67
CA PRO A 114 -18.78 0.38 -17.51
C PRO A 114 -17.83 -0.02 -18.63
#